data_7ae86b202f214b5f1860ad04d20befe5
#
_entry.id   7ae86b202f214b5f1860ad04d20befe5
#
_cell.length_a   1.000
_cell.length_b   1.000
_cell.length_c   1.000
_cell.angle_alpha   90.00
_cell.angle_beta   90.00
_cell.angle_gamma   90.00
#
_symmetry.space_group_name_H-M   'P 1'
#
loop_
_entity.id
_entity.type
_entity.pdbx_description
1 polymer ?
#
loop_
_entity_poly.entity_id
_entity_poly.type
_entity_poly.pdbx_seq_one_letter_code
_entity_poly.pdbx_strand_id
1 'polypeptide(L)'
;MSWKDLQGQWQHTEVTPLSSSIAQDTLRRVQRLRRRILWRDGLETVVALAMVPIVFDWLRDAVHARVLLMEASAALLLAWLFYVPWRLWRARRLLPRNDPGLPPQRYLERQKQALLAQARMLERVAWWYLAPCMLGIAGLTIGKHGLTRSALIYLGIVFVLYVVIERLNKRAAERNFRRRVAEIDATCRELAALEATEDTTHPAQGTQDDP
;
A
#
# COMPACT_ATOMS: atom_id res chain seq x y z
N MET A 1 15.78 -16.23 -43.80
CA MET A 1 16.21 -15.54 -42.56
C MET A 1 16.62 -16.61 -41.56
N SER A 2 17.91 -16.71 -41.22
CA SER A 2 18.44 -17.75 -40.34
C SER A 2 18.22 -17.36 -38.88
N TRP A 3 17.97 -18.36 -38.00
CA TRP A 3 17.88 -18.13 -36.55
C TRP A 3 19.13 -17.42 -35.98
N LYS A 4 20.28 -17.61 -36.59
CA LYS A 4 21.53 -16.93 -36.24
C LYS A 4 21.50 -15.44 -36.56
N ASP A 5 20.79 -15.02 -37.61
CA ASP A 5 20.68 -13.61 -37.99
C ASP A 5 19.76 -12.85 -37.00
N LEU A 6 18.71 -13.50 -36.53
CA LEU A 6 17.84 -12.99 -35.47
C LEU A 6 18.59 -12.87 -34.13
N GLN A 7 19.41 -13.84 -33.79
CA GLN A 7 20.20 -13.84 -32.57
C GLN A 7 21.29 -12.75 -32.60
N GLY A 8 21.88 -12.51 -33.77
CA GLY A 8 22.82 -11.39 -34.00
C GLY A 8 22.14 -10.02 -33.85
N GLN A 9 20.97 -9.83 -34.41
CA GLN A 9 20.21 -8.59 -34.26
C GLN A 9 19.80 -8.33 -32.80
N TRP A 10 19.44 -9.37 -32.04
CA TRP A 10 19.13 -9.25 -30.61
C TRP A 10 20.34 -8.85 -29.77
N GLN A 11 21.54 -9.32 -30.13
CA GLN A 11 22.80 -9.00 -29.42
C GLN A 11 23.32 -7.59 -29.75
N HIS A 12 22.94 -7.04 -30.91
CA HIS A 12 23.30 -5.69 -31.34
C HIS A 12 22.24 -4.62 -31.04
N THR A 13 21.08 -4.99 -30.51
CA THR A 13 20.18 -4.00 -29.96
C THR A 13 20.79 -3.48 -28.67
N GLU A 14 21.68 -2.51 -28.80
CA GLU A 14 22.19 -1.70 -27.68
C GLU A 14 20.97 -1.04 -27.01
N VAL A 15 20.43 -1.71 -25.99
CA VAL A 15 19.49 -1.08 -25.05
C VAL A 15 20.28 0.08 -24.46
N THR A 16 19.94 1.30 -24.87
CA THR A 16 20.64 2.53 -24.50
C THR A 16 20.91 2.49 -23.00
N PRO A 17 22.17 2.51 -22.53
CA PRO A 17 22.50 2.27 -21.11
C PRO A 17 21.85 3.26 -20.15
N LEU A 18 21.41 4.42 -20.66
CA LEU A 18 20.65 5.42 -19.90
C LEU A 18 19.26 4.92 -19.44
N SER A 19 18.52 4.22 -20.30
CA SER A 19 17.19 3.70 -19.97
C SER A 19 17.26 2.59 -18.93
N SER A 20 18.30 1.77 -18.97
CA SER A 20 18.52 0.69 -18.00
C SER A 20 18.92 1.22 -16.62
N SER A 21 19.69 2.30 -16.52
CA SER A 21 20.10 2.88 -15.24
C SER A 21 18.95 3.58 -14.53
N ILE A 22 18.12 4.33 -15.24
CA ILE A 22 16.92 5.01 -14.70
C ILE A 22 15.91 3.98 -14.22
N ALA A 23 15.68 2.92 -15.01
CA ALA A 23 14.79 1.82 -14.62
C ALA A 23 15.30 1.09 -13.37
N GLN A 24 16.61 0.80 -13.28
CA GLN A 24 17.21 0.14 -12.13
C GLN A 24 17.13 0.99 -10.85
N ASP A 25 17.36 2.29 -10.92
CA ASP A 25 17.24 3.18 -9.76
C ASP A 25 15.80 3.29 -9.27
N THR A 26 14.85 3.37 -10.18
CA THR A 26 13.42 3.37 -9.84
C THR A 26 13.02 2.05 -9.17
N LEU A 27 13.50 0.91 -9.68
CA LEU A 27 13.28 -0.41 -9.08
C LEU A 27 13.84 -0.52 -7.66
N ARG A 28 15.07 -0.06 -7.42
CA ARG A 28 15.71 -0.04 -6.09
C ARG A 28 14.92 0.82 -5.09
N ARG A 29 14.41 1.98 -5.52
CA ARG A 29 13.57 2.87 -4.69
C ARG A 29 12.23 2.21 -4.32
N VAL A 30 11.60 1.53 -5.26
CA VAL A 30 10.36 0.78 -5.03
C VAL A 30 10.57 -0.39 -4.08
N GLN A 31 11.67 -1.15 -4.22
CA GLN A 31 12.00 -2.25 -3.32
C GLN A 31 12.23 -1.77 -1.88
N ARG A 32 12.94 -0.65 -1.68
CA ARG A 32 13.13 -0.05 -0.35
C ARG A 32 11.79 0.36 0.29
N LEU A 33 10.89 0.96 -0.50
CA LEU A 33 9.55 1.31 -0.02
C LEU A 33 8.76 0.06 0.39
N ARG A 34 8.75 -0.96 -0.46
CA ARG A 34 8.10 -2.24 -0.19
C ARG A 34 8.59 -2.86 1.12
N ARG A 35 9.90 -2.86 1.35
CA ARG A 35 10.50 -3.37 2.60
C ARG A 35 10.03 -2.58 3.83
N ARG A 36 9.95 -1.25 3.75
CA ARG A 36 9.42 -0.41 4.84
C ARG A 36 7.95 -0.70 5.14
N ILE A 37 7.14 -0.86 4.10
CA ILE A 37 5.72 -1.21 4.25
C ILE A 37 5.57 -2.58 4.91
N LEU A 38 6.31 -3.58 4.45
CA LEU A 38 6.28 -4.93 5.03
C LEU A 38 6.70 -4.95 6.50
N TRP A 39 7.70 -4.15 6.87
CA TRP A 39 8.15 -4.01 8.26
C TRP A 39 7.07 -3.37 9.15
N ARG A 40 6.48 -2.27 8.68
CA ARG A 40 5.39 -1.59 9.41
C ARG A 40 4.21 -2.53 9.62
N ASP A 41 3.73 -3.15 8.56
CA ASP A 41 2.59 -4.06 8.62
C ASP A 41 2.90 -5.33 9.45
N GLY A 42 4.16 -5.80 9.44
CA GLY A 42 4.64 -6.87 10.29
C GLY A 42 4.55 -6.48 11.77
N LEU A 43 5.05 -5.28 12.12
CA LEU A 43 4.98 -4.74 13.45
C LEU A 43 3.53 -4.57 13.93
N GLU A 44 2.66 -4.01 13.09
CA GLU A 44 1.22 -3.87 13.38
C GLU A 44 0.56 -5.22 13.65
N THR A 45 0.92 -6.26 12.88
CA THR A 45 0.41 -7.62 13.09
C THR A 45 0.87 -8.20 14.42
N VAL A 46 2.16 -8.03 14.76
CA VAL A 46 2.70 -8.51 16.05
C VAL A 46 2.04 -7.80 17.23
N VAL A 47 1.88 -6.47 17.15
CA VAL A 47 1.20 -5.69 18.19
C VAL A 47 -0.25 -6.12 18.34
N ALA A 48 -0.98 -6.30 17.21
CA ALA A 48 -2.36 -6.77 17.26
C ALA A 48 -2.47 -8.14 17.94
N LEU A 49 -1.60 -9.09 17.61
CA LEU A 49 -1.58 -10.41 18.24
C LEU A 49 -1.22 -10.35 19.73
N ALA A 50 -0.27 -9.49 20.11
CA ALA A 50 0.09 -9.30 21.52
C ALA A 50 -1.04 -8.66 22.35
N MET A 51 -1.94 -7.89 21.71
CA MET A 51 -3.10 -7.29 22.37
C MET A 51 -4.27 -8.28 22.55
N VAL A 52 -4.30 -9.38 21.81
CA VAL A 52 -5.42 -10.37 21.91
C VAL A 52 -5.66 -10.86 23.33
N PRO A 53 -4.66 -11.32 24.11
CA PRO A 53 -4.89 -11.80 25.47
C PRO A 53 -5.44 -10.69 26.39
N ILE A 54 -4.97 -9.45 26.22
CA ILE A 54 -5.42 -8.32 27.04
C ILE A 54 -6.91 -8.02 26.76
N VAL A 55 -7.29 -7.96 25.48
CA VAL A 55 -8.68 -7.69 25.09
C VAL A 55 -9.59 -8.88 25.44
N PHE A 56 -9.06 -10.09 25.40
CA PHE A 56 -9.78 -11.27 25.84
C PHE A 56 -10.09 -11.23 27.35
N ASP A 57 -9.14 -10.81 28.18
CA ASP A 57 -9.37 -10.59 29.61
C ASP A 57 -10.45 -9.52 29.84
N TRP A 58 -10.41 -8.42 29.10
CA TRP A 58 -11.47 -7.40 29.17
C TRP A 58 -12.84 -7.93 28.78
N LEU A 59 -12.92 -8.80 27.77
CA LEU A 59 -14.16 -9.46 27.39
C LEU A 59 -14.66 -10.38 28.53
N ARG A 60 -13.77 -11.15 29.13
CA ARG A 60 -14.12 -12.02 30.28
C ARG A 60 -14.66 -11.22 31.46
N ASP A 61 -13.99 -10.12 31.80
CA ASP A 61 -14.43 -9.23 32.87
C ASP A 61 -15.78 -8.60 32.56
N ALA A 62 -16.01 -8.18 31.32
CA ALA A 62 -17.26 -7.62 30.85
C ALA A 62 -18.43 -8.63 31.01
N VAL A 63 -18.22 -9.87 30.61
CA VAL A 63 -19.21 -10.95 30.75
C VAL A 63 -19.54 -11.22 32.24
N HIS A 64 -18.53 -11.20 33.09
CA HIS A 64 -18.76 -11.35 34.55
C HIS A 64 -19.55 -10.19 35.16
N ALA A 65 -19.24 -8.97 34.69
CA ALA A 65 -19.95 -7.76 35.12
C ALA A 65 -21.37 -7.63 34.54
N ARG A 66 -21.74 -8.43 33.54
CA ARG A 66 -23.04 -8.42 32.84
C ARG A 66 -23.39 -7.02 32.27
N VAL A 67 -22.38 -6.29 31.79
CA VAL A 67 -22.56 -4.98 31.16
C VAL A 67 -22.51 -5.13 29.65
N LEU A 68 -23.65 -5.18 29.01
CA LEU A 68 -23.79 -5.43 27.57
C LEU A 68 -22.92 -4.50 26.71
N LEU A 69 -22.81 -3.22 27.11
CA LEU A 69 -21.98 -2.24 26.38
C LEU A 69 -20.50 -2.63 26.43
N MET A 70 -20.00 -3.11 27.57
CA MET A 70 -18.61 -3.58 27.70
C MET A 70 -18.39 -4.85 26.88
N GLU A 71 -19.31 -5.80 26.95
CA GLU A 71 -19.24 -7.06 26.20
C GLU A 71 -19.16 -6.81 24.70
N ALA A 72 -20.10 -6.01 24.16
CA ALA A 72 -20.14 -5.65 22.74
C ALA A 72 -18.88 -4.91 22.30
N SER A 73 -18.37 -4.01 23.14
CA SER A 73 -17.16 -3.23 22.85
C SER A 73 -15.89 -4.08 22.86
N ALA A 74 -15.74 -4.98 23.83
CA ALA A 74 -14.62 -5.91 23.90
C ALA A 74 -14.65 -6.91 22.74
N ALA A 75 -15.84 -7.44 22.40
CA ALA A 75 -16.02 -8.31 21.24
C ALA A 75 -15.69 -7.60 19.93
N LEU A 76 -16.10 -6.33 19.78
CA LEU A 76 -15.76 -5.50 18.62
C LEU A 76 -14.24 -5.32 18.49
N LEU A 77 -13.55 -5.00 19.59
CA LEU A 77 -12.09 -4.86 19.61
C LEU A 77 -11.39 -6.17 19.26
N LEU A 78 -11.87 -7.29 19.80
CA LEU A 78 -11.31 -8.61 19.50
C LEU A 78 -11.48 -8.94 18.02
N ALA A 79 -12.68 -8.78 17.48
CA ALA A 79 -12.93 -8.96 16.04
C ALA A 79 -12.05 -8.04 15.18
N TRP A 80 -11.86 -6.80 15.59
CA TRP A 80 -11.01 -5.83 14.92
C TRP A 80 -9.53 -6.25 14.94
N LEU A 81 -9.01 -6.80 16.05
CA LEU A 81 -7.63 -7.31 16.15
C LEU A 81 -7.34 -8.44 15.15
N PHE A 82 -8.33 -9.27 14.82
CA PHE A 82 -8.19 -10.29 13.76
C PHE A 82 -8.43 -9.73 12.37
N TYR A 83 -9.36 -8.80 12.23
CA TYR A 83 -9.68 -8.18 10.93
C TYR A 83 -8.51 -7.40 10.34
N VAL A 84 -7.75 -6.66 11.16
CA VAL A 84 -6.63 -5.83 10.70
C VAL A 84 -5.52 -6.68 10.05
N PRO A 85 -4.94 -7.69 10.71
CA PRO A 85 -3.93 -8.56 10.09
C PRO A 85 -4.45 -9.27 8.83
N TRP A 86 -5.69 -9.75 8.85
CA TRP A 86 -6.30 -10.38 7.68
C TRP A 86 -6.38 -9.43 6.49
N ARG A 87 -6.82 -8.20 6.71
CA ARG A 87 -6.92 -7.17 5.67
C ARG A 87 -5.55 -6.78 5.12
N LEU A 88 -4.55 -6.59 5.98
CA LEU A 88 -3.18 -6.32 5.59
C LEU A 88 -2.59 -7.46 4.75
N TRP A 89 -2.81 -8.71 5.18
CA TRP A 89 -2.37 -9.88 4.44
C TRP A 89 -3.03 -10.00 3.05
N ARG A 90 -4.35 -9.74 2.96
CA ARG A 90 -5.05 -9.68 1.68
C ARG A 90 -4.49 -8.59 0.76
N ALA A 91 -4.22 -7.41 1.30
CA ALA A 91 -3.61 -6.32 0.53
C ALA A 91 -2.21 -6.67 0.01
N ARG A 92 -1.42 -7.42 0.78
CA ARG A 92 -0.09 -7.91 0.35
C ARG A 92 -0.17 -8.89 -0.83
N ARG A 93 -1.19 -9.74 -0.88
CA ARG A 93 -1.37 -10.69 -2.00
C ARG A 93 -1.66 -10.00 -3.32
N LEU A 94 -2.19 -8.79 -3.28
CA LEU A 94 -2.49 -7.97 -4.47
C LEU A 94 -1.28 -7.19 -4.99
N LEU A 95 -0.15 -7.20 -4.26
CA LEU A 95 1.08 -6.58 -4.75
C LEU A 95 1.65 -7.38 -5.92
N PRO A 96 1.97 -6.71 -7.04
CA PRO A 96 2.52 -7.38 -8.21
C PRO A 96 3.81 -8.12 -7.82
N ARG A 97 3.89 -9.38 -8.23
CA ARG A 97 5.16 -10.12 -8.22
C ARG A 97 6.09 -9.50 -9.25
N ASN A 98 7.37 -9.41 -8.91
CA ASN A 98 8.39 -9.10 -9.90
C ASN A 98 8.38 -10.23 -10.95
N ASP A 99 7.81 -9.93 -12.09
CA ASP A 99 7.83 -10.82 -13.25
C ASP A 99 8.84 -10.24 -14.23
N PRO A 100 10.05 -10.83 -14.34
CA PRO A 100 11.11 -10.30 -15.19
C PRO A 100 10.79 -10.42 -16.69
N GLY A 101 9.74 -11.16 -17.06
CA GLY A 101 9.32 -11.34 -18.45
C GLY A 101 8.34 -10.28 -18.97
N LEU A 102 7.92 -9.31 -18.15
CA LEU A 102 6.98 -8.28 -18.59
C LEU A 102 7.70 -7.11 -19.27
N PRO A 103 7.13 -6.58 -20.37
CA PRO A 103 7.60 -5.34 -20.97
C PRO A 103 7.66 -4.21 -19.93
N PRO A 104 8.67 -3.32 -19.97
CA PRO A 104 8.88 -2.27 -18.97
C PRO A 104 7.65 -1.39 -18.73
N GLN A 105 6.93 -1.03 -19.79
CA GLN A 105 5.72 -0.21 -19.72
C GLN A 105 4.60 -0.90 -18.92
N ARG A 106 4.29 -2.18 -19.22
CA ARG A 106 3.28 -2.94 -18.48
C ARG A 106 3.66 -3.17 -17.03
N TYR A 107 4.94 -3.29 -16.76
CA TYR A 107 5.44 -3.40 -15.39
C TYR A 107 5.21 -2.10 -14.61
N LEU A 108 5.53 -0.93 -15.21
CA LEU A 108 5.31 0.39 -14.60
C LEU A 108 3.83 0.68 -14.37
N GLU A 109 2.95 0.32 -15.30
CA GLU A 109 1.49 0.45 -15.13
C GLU A 109 0.95 -0.39 -13.97
N ARG A 110 1.38 -1.64 -13.84
CA ARG A 110 1.01 -2.50 -12.70
C ARG A 110 1.50 -1.91 -11.38
N GLN A 111 2.71 -1.36 -11.36
CA GLN A 111 3.26 -0.69 -10.18
C GLN A 111 2.46 0.56 -9.81
N LYS A 112 2.09 1.38 -10.78
CA LYS A 112 1.23 2.55 -10.60
C LYS A 112 -0.12 2.15 -9.98
N GLN A 113 -0.77 1.14 -10.52
CA GLN A 113 -2.05 0.64 -9.98
C GLN A 113 -1.92 0.14 -8.53
N ALA A 114 -0.84 -0.55 -8.20
CA ALA A 114 -0.57 -1.00 -6.84
C ALA A 114 -0.35 0.17 -5.87
N LEU A 115 0.40 1.19 -6.27
CA LEU A 115 0.63 2.40 -5.47
C LEU A 115 -0.68 3.18 -5.25
N LEU A 116 -1.51 3.31 -6.28
CA LEU A 116 -2.84 3.95 -6.16
C LEU A 116 -3.78 3.16 -5.25
N ALA A 117 -3.75 1.83 -5.30
CA ALA A 117 -4.53 0.99 -4.39
C ALA A 117 -4.09 1.17 -2.93
N GLN A 118 -2.79 1.27 -2.68
CA GLN A 118 -2.25 1.55 -1.35
C GLN A 118 -2.59 2.95 -0.85
N ALA A 119 -2.50 3.97 -1.72
CA ALA A 119 -2.92 5.33 -1.38
C ALA A 119 -4.38 5.37 -0.95
N ARG A 120 -5.28 4.77 -1.72
CA ARG A 120 -6.72 4.66 -1.39
C ARG A 120 -6.96 3.91 -0.07
N MET A 121 -6.16 2.89 0.21
CA MET A 121 -6.26 2.16 1.49
C MET A 121 -5.87 3.05 2.67
N LEU A 122 -4.81 3.86 2.55
CA LEU A 122 -4.38 4.80 3.59
C LEU A 122 -5.37 5.97 3.76
N GLU A 123 -5.93 6.48 2.68
CA GLU A 123 -6.95 7.55 2.74
C GLU A 123 -8.21 7.10 3.51
N ARG A 124 -8.53 5.82 3.44
CA ARG A 124 -9.69 5.24 4.14
C ARG A 124 -9.38 4.64 5.50
N VAL A 125 -8.14 4.79 5.99
CA VAL A 125 -7.70 4.18 7.26
C VAL A 125 -8.56 4.64 8.44
N ALA A 126 -9.05 5.87 8.44
CA ALA A 126 -9.94 6.40 9.46
C ALA A 126 -11.18 5.53 9.67
N TRP A 127 -11.79 5.05 8.59
CA TRP A 127 -13.04 4.30 8.64
C TRP A 127 -12.86 2.82 9.01
N TRP A 128 -11.89 2.15 8.40
CA TRP A 128 -11.78 0.70 8.59
C TRP A 128 -10.83 0.28 9.72
N TYR A 129 -9.93 1.17 10.13
CA TYR A 129 -8.93 0.90 11.15
C TYR A 129 -9.19 1.68 12.43
N LEU A 130 -9.30 3.01 12.34
CA LEU A 130 -9.40 3.87 13.52
C LEU A 130 -10.81 3.92 14.10
N ALA A 131 -11.87 3.95 13.28
CA ALA A 131 -13.23 4.08 13.77
C ALA A 131 -13.70 2.87 14.62
N PRO A 132 -13.51 1.60 14.23
CA PRO A 132 -13.88 0.47 15.07
C PRO A 132 -13.09 0.43 16.39
N CYS A 133 -11.80 0.77 16.33
CA CYS A 133 -10.96 0.87 17.51
C CYS A 133 -11.47 1.94 18.49
N MET A 134 -11.79 3.13 17.98
CA MET A 134 -12.35 4.23 18.77
C MET A 134 -13.68 3.86 19.43
N LEU A 135 -14.59 3.23 18.68
CA LEU A 135 -15.88 2.78 19.20
C LEU A 135 -15.71 1.74 20.30
N GLY A 136 -14.81 0.79 20.10
CA GLY A 136 -14.51 -0.23 21.12
C GLY A 136 -13.91 0.37 22.40
N ILE A 137 -12.93 1.27 22.28
CA ILE A 137 -12.32 1.96 23.44
C ILE A 137 -13.37 2.83 24.15
N ALA A 138 -14.17 3.58 23.41
CA ALA A 138 -15.20 4.44 23.97
C ALA A 138 -16.25 3.63 24.73
N GLY A 139 -16.75 2.55 24.14
CA GLY A 139 -17.73 1.70 24.79
C GLY A 139 -17.21 0.99 26.04
N LEU A 140 -15.95 0.50 26.02
CA LEU A 140 -15.32 -0.05 27.23
C LEU A 140 -15.17 1.01 28.33
N THR A 141 -14.69 2.20 27.97
CA THR A 141 -14.48 3.29 28.95
C THR A 141 -15.79 3.73 29.58
N ILE A 142 -16.83 3.93 28.76
CA ILE A 142 -18.15 4.33 29.24
C ILE A 142 -18.81 3.19 30.04
N GLY A 143 -18.70 1.96 29.56
CA GLY A 143 -19.26 0.80 30.26
C GLY A 143 -18.64 0.57 31.65
N LYS A 144 -17.34 0.82 31.80
CA LYS A 144 -16.61 0.64 33.05
C LYS A 144 -16.73 1.80 34.04
N HIS A 145 -16.64 3.02 33.56
CA HIS A 145 -16.51 4.22 34.39
C HIS A 145 -17.74 5.17 34.30
N GLY A 146 -18.70 4.84 33.42
CA GLY A 146 -19.78 5.76 33.10
C GLY A 146 -19.26 7.02 32.39
N LEU A 147 -20.12 8.04 32.30
CA LEU A 147 -19.77 9.36 31.73
C LEU A 147 -19.13 10.27 32.81
N THR A 148 -18.06 9.81 33.42
CA THR A 148 -17.31 10.61 34.41
C THR A 148 -16.40 11.62 33.71
N ARG A 149 -16.03 12.70 34.43
CA ARG A 149 -15.10 13.72 33.91
C ARG A 149 -13.76 13.12 33.46
N SER A 150 -13.23 12.16 34.19
CA SER A 150 -12.00 11.46 33.83
C SER A 150 -12.13 10.63 32.55
N ALA A 151 -13.27 9.93 32.39
CA ALA A 151 -13.56 9.18 31.19
C ALA A 151 -13.68 10.10 29.95
N LEU A 152 -14.33 11.26 30.10
CA LEU A 152 -14.45 12.23 29.01
C LEU A 152 -13.09 12.84 28.63
N ILE A 153 -12.24 13.16 29.60
CA ILE A 153 -10.87 13.65 29.32
C ILE A 153 -10.08 12.58 28.58
N TYR A 154 -10.12 11.31 29.03
CA TYR A 154 -9.45 10.20 28.37
C TYR A 154 -9.92 10.01 26.93
N LEU A 155 -11.25 9.98 26.69
CA LEU A 155 -11.81 9.88 25.35
C LEU A 155 -11.45 11.08 24.47
N GLY A 156 -11.38 12.28 25.04
CA GLY A 156 -10.89 13.47 24.35
C GLY A 156 -9.44 13.32 23.88
N ILE A 157 -8.55 12.80 24.72
CA ILE A 157 -7.15 12.54 24.37
C ILE A 157 -7.07 11.49 23.25
N VAL A 158 -7.81 10.39 23.38
CA VAL A 158 -7.86 9.33 22.36
C VAL A 158 -8.40 9.86 21.05
N PHE A 159 -9.41 10.74 21.06
CA PHE A 159 -9.95 11.38 19.87
C PHE A 159 -8.93 12.32 19.19
N VAL A 160 -8.20 13.12 19.98
CA VAL A 160 -7.12 13.96 19.44
C VAL A 160 -6.06 13.10 18.77
N LEU A 161 -5.65 12.00 19.43
CA LEU A 161 -4.70 11.05 18.85
C LEU A 161 -5.22 10.44 17.54
N TYR A 162 -6.50 10.08 17.49
CA TYR A 162 -7.18 9.63 16.27
C TYR A 162 -7.03 10.63 15.12
N VAL A 163 -7.34 11.92 15.37
CA VAL A 163 -7.25 12.99 14.37
C VAL A 163 -5.79 13.17 13.91
N VAL A 164 -4.85 13.12 14.82
CA VAL A 164 -3.40 13.24 14.50
C VAL A 164 -2.96 12.09 13.59
N ILE A 165 -3.29 10.86 13.95
CA ILE A 165 -2.94 9.67 13.16
C ILE A 165 -3.59 9.74 11.77
N GLU A 166 -4.85 10.14 11.67
CA GLU A 166 -5.54 10.33 10.39
C GLU A 166 -4.82 11.35 9.51
N ARG A 167 -4.48 12.52 10.08
CA ARG A 167 -3.75 13.58 9.37
C ARG A 167 -2.38 13.12 8.89
N LEU A 168 -1.64 12.40 9.74
CA LEU A 168 -0.33 11.85 9.38
C LEU A 168 -0.43 10.82 8.26
N ASN A 169 -1.42 9.93 8.31
CA ASN A 169 -1.63 8.93 7.25
C ASN A 169 -2.03 9.57 5.91
N LYS A 170 -2.90 10.58 5.92
CA LYS A 170 -3.25 11.35 4.70
C LYS A 170 -2.03 12.04 4.09
N ARG A 171 -1.23 12.72 4.93
CA ARG A 171 0.04 13.35 4.48
C ARG A 171 1.04 12.32 3.94
N ALA A 172 1.13 11.16 4.58
CA ALA A 172 2.00 10.08 4.11
C ALA A 172 1.51 9.51 2.76
N ALA A 173 0.19 9.37 2.56
CA ALA A 173 -0.40 8.95 1.31
C ALA A 173 -0.05 9.95 0.17
N GLU A 174 -0.24 11.23 0.39
CA GLU A 174 0.07 12.27 -0.60
C GLU A 174 1.57 12.32 -0.95
N ARG A 175 2.44 12.41 0.08
CA ARG A 175 3.89 12.57 -0.14
C ARG A 175 4.56 11.34 -0.72
N ASN A 176 4.17 10.14 -0.27
CA ASN A 176 4.89 8.91 -0.62
C ASN A 176 4.29 8.19 -1.83
N PHE A 177 2.99 8.31 -2.08
CA PHE A 177 2.33 7.55 -3.13
C PHE A 177 1.97 8.44 -4.34
N ARG A 178 1.26 9.54 -4.14
CA ARG A 178 0.84 10.41 -5.26
C ARG A 178 2.04 11.02 -6.00
N ARG A 179 3.06 11.48 -5.26
CA ARG A 179 4.28 11.99 -5.87
C ARG A 179 4.99 10.93 -6.71
N ARG A 180 5.05 9.68 -6.24
CA ARG A 180 5.68 8.61 -7.00
C ARG A 180 4.88 8.16 -8.21
N VAL A 181 3.56 8.19 -8.13
CA VAL A 181 2.71 7.97 -9.29
C VAL A 181 3.00 9.02 -10.37
N ALA A 182 3.15 10.29 -9.99
CA ALA A 182 3.52 11.35 -10.92
C ALA A 182 4.93 11.14 -11.53
N GLU A 183 5.90 10.67 -10.76
CA GLU A 183 7.24 10.30 -11.26
C GLU A 183 7.16 9.15 -12.28
N ILE A 184 6.37 8.10 -12.00
CA ILE A 184 6.16 6.98 -12.94
C ILE A 184 5.47 7.48 -14.22
N ASP A 185 4.45 8.35 -14.10
CA ASP A 185 3.76 8.91 -15.26
C ASP A 185 4.67 9.79 -16.13
N ALA A 186 5.60 10.51 -15.53
CA ALA A 186 6.64 11.26 -16.26
C ALA A 186 7.56 10.31 -17.03
N THR A 187 8.06 9.26 -16.37
CA THR A 187 8.94 8.27 -17.00
C THR A 187 8.23 7.51 -18.13
N CYS A 188 6.96 7.16 -17.97
CA CYS A 188 6.18 6.53 -19.05
C CYS A 188 6.01 7.45 -20.26
N ARG A 189 5.82 8.76 -20.05
CA ARG A 189 5.73 9.75 -21.15
C ARG A 189 7.06 9.93 -21.86
N GLU A 190 8.16 9.96 -21.13
CA GLU A 190 9.50 10.04 -21.71
C GLU A 190 9.81 8.81 -22.58
N LEU A 191 9.48 7.61 -22.09
CA LEU A 191 9.65 6.38 -22.88
C LEU A 191 8.79 6.38 -24.14
N ALA A 192 7.54 6.80 -24.07
CA ALA A 192 6.65 6.89 -25.21
C ALA A 192 7.14 7.94 -26.25
N ALA A 193 7.72 9.05 -25.78
CA ALA A 193 8.30 10.06 -26.66
C ALA A 193 9.56 9.55 -27.39
N LEU A 194 10.39 8.76 -26.72
CA LEU A 194 11.58 8.16 -27.34
C LEU A 194 11.19 7.13 -28.41
N GLU A 195 10.20 6.25 -28.13
CA GLU A 195 9.69 5.28 -29.11
C GLU A 195 9.10 5.97 -30.35
N ALA A 196 8.33 7.06 -30.16
CA ALA A 196 7.79 7.84 -31.28
C ALA A 196 8.87 8.52 -32.13
N THR A 197 10.01 8.88 -31.52
CA THR A 197 11.15 9.47 -32.22
C THR A 197 11.92 8.42 -33.01
N GLU A 198 12.07 7.22 -32.53
CA GLU A 198 12.71 6.10 -33.21
C GLU A 198 11.91 5.65 -34.44
N ASP A 199 10.58 5.58 -34.34
CA ASP A 199 9.69 5.24 -35.47
C ASP A 199 9.76 6.29 -36.60
N THR A 200 10.00 7.57 -36.26
CA THR A 200 10.10 8.64 -37.23
C THR A 200 11.46 8.67 -37.92
N THR A 201 12.50 8.11 -37.27
CA THR A 201 13.89 8.12 -37.79
C THR A 201 14.16 6.90 -38.68
N HIS A 202 13.31 5.88 -38.68
CA HIS A 202 13.33 4.72 -39.57
C HIS A 202 12.12 4.74 -40.52
N PRO A 203 12.01 5.72 -41.45
CA PRO A 203 11.05 5.64 -42.54
C PRO A 203 11.38 4.36 -43.33
N ALA A 204 10.39 3.51 -43.52
CA ALA A 204 10.45 2.25 -44.24
C ALA A 204 11.41 2.40 -45.44
N GLN A 205 12.57 1.74 -45.38
CA GLN A 205 13.41 1.53 -46.54
C GLN A 205 12.58 0.77 -47.55
N GLY A 206 12.15 1.52 -48.55
CA GLY A 206 11.20 1.12 -49.54
C GLY A 206 11.53 -0.21 -50.16
N THR A 207 10.52 -0.99 -50.34
CA THR A 207 10.38 -2.00 -51.35
C THR A 207 10.91 -1.43 -52.68
N GLN A 208 12.18 -1.65 -52.94
CA GLN A 208 12.75 -1.48 -54.27
C GLN A 208 12.39 -2.77 -54.99
N ASP A 209 11.18 -2.77 -55.60
CA ASP A 209 10.81 -3.72 -56.62
C ASP A 209 11.78 -3.49 -57.79
N ASP A 210 12.67 -4.45 -58.00
CA ASP A 210 13.43 -4.58 -59.26
C ASP A 210 12.56 -5.26 -60.31
N PRO A 211 12.59 -4.78 -61.56
CA PRO A 211 11.77 -5.29 -62.66
C PRO A 211 12.22 -6.66 -63.21
#